data_4befe7c14ddf4632dc511572b184cbf6
#
_entry.id   4befe7c14ddf4632dc511572b184cbf6
#
_cell.length_a   1.000
_cell.length_b   1.000
_cell.length_c   1.000
_cell.angle_alpha   90.00
_cell.angle_beta   90.00
_cell.angle_gamma   90.00
#
_symmetry.space_group_name_H-M   'P 1'
#
loop_
_entity.id
_entity.type
_entity.pdbx_description
1 polymer ?
#
loop_
_entity_poly.entity_id
_entity_poly.type
_entity_poly.pdbx_seq_one_letter_code
_entity_poly.pdbx_strand_id
1 'polypeptide(L)'
;MAFTFLDPRQGPSTGAVVPANRLTSLTGKRVGVLWNNRPSGDRLLKQLAEFLHQKYEFSEIYFTKKTFIGNAAPQEIIDDVASRVDVAIVGVGD
;
A
#
# COMPACT_ATOMS: atom_id res chain seq x y z
N MET A 1 6.86 -43.31 -15.87
CA MET A 1 7.28 -42.16 -15.07
C MET A 1 6.10 -41.18 -14.97
N ALA A 2 5.69 -40.86 -13.78
CA ALA A 2 4.59 -39.92 -13.59
C ALA A 2 5.14 -38.51 -13.39
N PHE A 3 4.50 -37.54 -14.01
CA PHE A 3 4.83 -36.12 -13.83
C PHE A 3 3.69 -35.44 -13.10
N THR A 4 4.05 -34.56 -12.15
CA THR A 4 3.07 -33.73 -11.50
C THR A 4 3.21 -32.32 -12.04
N PHE A 5 2.12 -31.75 -12.51
CA PHE A 5 2.08 -30.39 -13.03
C PHE A 5 1.27 -29.52 -12.07
N LEU A 6 1.76 -28.31 -11.85
CA LEU A 6 0.98 -27.31 -11.13
C LEU A 6 -0.01 -26.67 -12.11
N ASP A 7 -1.26 -26.61 -11.71
CA ASP A 7 -2.30 -25.97 -12.52
C ASP A 7 -2.39 -24.48 -12.18
N PRO A 8 -1.97 -23.59 -13.07
CA PRO A 8 -2.04 -22.15 -12.79
C PRO A 8 -3.46 -21.61 -12.74
N ARG A 9 -4.46 -22.41 -13.13
CA ARG A 9 -5.85 -21.98 -13.13
C ARG A 9 -6.55 -22.19 -11.78
N GLN A 10 -5.86 -22.76 -10.80
CA GLN A 10 -6.48 -23.04 -9.49
C GLN A 10 -6.88 -21.78 -8.72
N GLY A 11 -6.39 -20.64 -9.11
CA GLY A 11 -6.75 -19.40 -8.46
C GLY A 11 -6.11 -19.22 -7.08
N PRO A 12 -6.37 -18.11 -6.44
CA PRO A 12 -5.81 -17.83 -5.12
C PRO A 12 -6.43 -18.70 -4.04
N SER A 13 -5.71 -18.90 -2.96
CA SER A 13 -6.25 -19.58 -1.79
C SER A 13 -7.41 -18.78 -1.21
N THR A 14 -8.43 -19.50 -0.74
CA THR A 14 -9.65 -18.88 -0.23
C THR A 14 -9.60 -18.67 1.27
N GLY A 15 -8.46 -18.23 1.80
CA GLY A 15 -8.37 -17.85 3.20
C GLY A 15 -9.30 -16.70 3.53
N ALA A 16 -9.79 -16.66 4.76
CA ALA A 16 -10.66 -15.58 5.19
C ALA A 16 -9.84 -14.30 5.35
N VAL A 17 -9.96 -13.41 4.38
CA VAL A 17 -9.36 -12.08 4.43
C VAL A 17 -10.46 -11.07 4.71
N VAL A 18 -10.35 -10.36 5.82
CA VAL A 18 -11.29 -9.30 6.16
C VAL A 18 -10.66 -7.98 5.75
N PRO A 19 -11.23 -7.29 4.74
CA PRO A 19 -10.70 -5.99 4.35
C PRO A 19 -10.92 -4.95 5.44
N ALA A 20 -10.08 -3.91 5.43
CA ALA A 20 -10.25 -2.79 6.34
C ALA A 20 -11.60 -2.10 6.12
N ASN A 21 -12.16 -1.53 7.18
CA ASN A 21 -13.38 -0.75 7.08
C ASN A 21 -13.16 0.44 6.15
N ARG A 22 -14.15 0.71 5.31
CA ARG A 22 -14.08 1.85 4.41
C ARG A 22 -14.41 3.14 5.14
N LEU A 23 -13.67 4.20 4.80
CA LEU A 23 -13.96 5.53 5.31
C LEU A 23 -15.11 6.14 4.50
N THR A 24 -15.93 6.93 5.18
CA THR A 24 -17.02 7.66 4.51
C THR A 24 -16.53 8.91 3.81
N SER A 25 -15.38 9.45 4.21
CA SER A 25 -14.79 10.65 3.63
C SER A 25 -13.28 10.59 3.81
N LEU A 26 -12.54 11.18 2.87
CA LEU A 26 -11.09 11.36 2.97
C LEU A 26 -10.72 12.74 3.53
N THR A 27 -11.66 13.65 3.61
CA THR A 27 -11.40 15.03 4.08
C THR A 27 -10.93 15.02 5.54
N GLY A 28 -9.85 15.72 5.80
CA GLY A 28 -9.28 15.81 7.14
C GLY A 28 -8.60 14.55 7.66
N LYS A 29 -8.44 13.54 6.84
CA LYS A 29 -7.81 12.28 7.26
C LYS A 29 -6.29 12.35 7.15
N ARG A 30 -5.63 11.55 7.97
CA ARG A 30 -4.17 11.36 7.89
C ARG A 30 -3.90 10.29 6.86
N VAL A 31 -3.04 10.60 5.90
CA VAL A 31 -2.74 9.71 4.78
C VAL A 31 -1.29 9.26 4.86
N GLY A 32 -1.07 7.96 4.80
CA GLY A 32 0.26 7.39 4.66
C GLY A 32 0.55 7.05 3.22
N VAL A 33 1.80 7.21 2.81
CA VAL A 33 2.27 6.76 1.50
C VAL A 33 3.43 5.82 1.75
N LEU A 34 3.27 4.56 1.37
CA LEU A 34 4.31 3.56 1.50
C LEU A 34 4.87 3.24 0.11
N TRP A 35 6.11 3.64 -0.10
CA TRP A 35 6.83 3.41 -1.35
C TRP A 35 7.68 2.14 -1.22
N ASN A 36 7.62 1.28 -2.26
CA ASN A 36 8.38 0.03 -2.28
C ASN A 36 9.83 0.19 -2.74
N ASN A 37 10.34 1.42 -2.76
CA ASN A 37 11.70 1.77 -3.15
C ASN A 37 12.01 1.54 -4.64
N ARG A 38 11.01 1.33 -5.47
CA ARG A 38 11.19 1.18 -6.91
C ARG A 38 11.55 2.55 -7.52
N PRO A 39 12.63 2.66 -8.32
CA PRO A 39 13.06 3.95 -8.88
C PRO A 39 11.94 4.68 -9.61
N SER A 40 11.83 5.97 -9.39
CA SER A 40 10.81 6.88 -9.92
C SER A 40 9.40 6.70 -9.35
N GLY A 41 9.14 5.64 -8.59
CA GLY A 41 7.85 5.45 -7.93
C GLY A 41 7.58 6.50 -6.86
N ASP A 42 8.62 7.00 -6.22
CA ASP A 42 8.51 8.06 -5.22
C ASP A 42 7.92 9.35 -5.83
N ARG A 43 8.35 9.71 -7.03
CA ARG A 43 7.81 10.89 -7.73
C ARG A 43 6.32 10.70 -8.04
N LEU A 44 5.97 9.54 -8.56
CA LEU A 44 4.58 9.22 -8.88
C LEU A 44 3.70 9.30 -7.65
N LEU A 45 4.14 8.67 -6.57
CA LEU A 45 3.37 8.63 -5.33
C LEU A 45 3.23 10.00 -4.69
N LYS A 46 4.29 10.82 -4.73
CA LYS A 46 4.23 12.18 -4.21
C LYS A 46 3.27 13.04 -5.00
N GLN A 47 3.32 12.97 -6.33
CA GLN A 47 2.42 13.70 -7.20
C GLN A 47 0.96 13.27 -6.99
N LEU A 48 0.74 11.97 -6.85
CA LEU A 48 -0.59 11.44 -6.57
C LEU A 48 -1.12 11.93 -5.23
N ALA A 49 -0.29 11.88 -4.20
CA ALA A 49 -0.67 12.33 -2.86
C ALA A 49 -1.01 13.83 -2.86
N GLU A 50 -0.22 14.65 -3.54
CA GLU A 50 -0.49 16.09 -3.67
C GLU A 50 -1.77 16.35 -4.44
N PHE A 51 -1.99 15.64 -5.53
CA PHE A 51 -3.22 15.76 -6.31
C PHE A 51 -4.45 15.44 -5.46
N LEU A 52 -4.39 14.34 -4.72
CA LEU A 52 -5.48 13.93 -3.85
C LEU A 52 -5.65 14.90 -2.67
N HIS A 53 -4.56 15.45 -2.15
CA HIS A 53 -4.61 16.45 -1.09
C HIS A 53 -5.35 17.71 -1.54
N GLN A 54 -5.10 18.16 -2.76
CA GLN A 54 -5.81 19.32 -3.31
C GLN A 54 -7.32 19.04 -3.44
N LYS A 55 -7.68 17.79 -3.73
CA LYS A 55 -9.07 17.40 -3.91
C LYS A 55 -9.81 17.15 -2.60
N TYR A 56 -9.14 16.51 -1.63
CA TYR A 56 -9.79 16.02 -0.41
C TYR A 56 -9.35 16.72 0.87
N GLU A 57 -8.32 17.55 0.81
CA GLU A 57 -7.81 18.30 1.96
C GLU A 57 -7.45 17.40 3.16
N PHE A 58 -6.40 16.60 2.99
CA PHE A 58 -5.88 15.76 4.07
C PHE A 58 -5.32 16.60 5.21
N SER A 59 -5.41 16.09 6.43
CA SER A 59 -4.80 16.77 7.58
C SER A 59 -3.29 16.58 7.62
N GLU A 60 -2.80 15.43 7.14
CA GLU A 60 -1.37 15.09 7.16
C GLU A 60 -1.08 14.06 6.07
N ILE A 61 0.11 14.16 5.47
CA ILE A 61 0.64 13.15 4.56
C ILE A 61 1.94 12.64 5.17
N TYR A 62 1.97 11.34 5.51
CA TYR A 62 3.15 10.67 6.04
C TYR A 62 3.74 9.77 4.97
N PHE A 63 4.92 10.13 4.49
CA PHE A 63 5.62 9.38 3.44
C PHE A 63 6.69 8.49 4.06
N THR A 64 6.64 7.20 3.75
CA THR A 64 7.64 6.24 4.19
C THR A 64 7.98 5.28 3.06
N LYS A 65 9.08 4.53 3.23
CA LYS A 65 9.53 3.57 2.25
C LYS A 65 10.01 2.30 2.94
N LYS A 66 9.94 1.19 2.24
CA LYS A 66 10.59 -0.03 2.69
C LYS A 66 12.02 -0.08 2.16
N THR A 67 12.88 -0.86 2.84
CA THR A 67 14.32 -0.86 2.57
C THR A 67 14.69 -1.61 1.30
N PHE A 68 14.01 -2.71 1.00
CA PHE A 68 14.35 -3.57 -0.12
C PHE A 68 13.21 -3.68 -1.12
N ILE A 69 13.58 -3.67 -2.42
CA ILE A 69 12.66 -3.96 -3.52
C ILE A 69 12.43 -5.47 -3.57
N GLY A 70 11.21 -5.89 -3.86
CA GLY A 70 10.88 -7.30 -4.07
C GLY A 70 10.49 -8.07 -2.83
N ASN A 71 10.76 -7.57 -1.65
CA ASN A 71 10.34 -8.17 -0.40
C ASN A 71 9.10 -7.48 0.15
N ALA A 72 8.31 -8.20 0.93
CA ALA A 72 7.23 -7.58 1.66
C ALA A 72 7.77 -6.55 2.66
N ALA A 73 7.00 -5.53 2.95
CA ALA A 73 7.40 -4.55 3.95
C ALA A 73 7.53 -5.23 5.32
N PRO A 74 8.59 -4.90 6.09
CA PRO A 74 8.70 -5.42 7.45
C PRO A 74 7.48 -5.04 8.28
N GLN A 75 7.10 -5.92 9.20
CA GLN A 75 5.93 -5.68 10.05
C GLN A 75 6.07 -4.37 10.84
N GLU A 76 7.28 -4.00 11.21
CA GLU A 76 7.54 -2.74 11.92
C GLU A 76 7.09 -1.52 11.12
N ILE A 77 7.35 -1.52 9.81
CA ILE A 77 6.93 -0.43 8.92
C ILE A 77 5.41 -0.41 8.79
N ILE A 78 4.81 -1.56 8.63
CA ILE A 78 3.35 -1.68 8.52
C ILE A 78 2.68 -1.16 9.80
N ASP A 79 3.17 -1.57 10.96
CA ASP A 79 2.63 -1.15 12.25
C ASP A 79 2.83 0.34 12.48
N ASP A 80 3.99 0.88 12.09
CA ASP A 80 4.27 2.31 12.21
C ASP A 80 3.30 3.13 11.38
N VAL A 81 3.11 2.78 10.12
CA VAL A 81 2.16 3.46 9.25
C VAL A 81 0.74 3.34 9.79
N ALA A 82 0.34 2.15 10.17
CA ALA A 82 -1.01 1.90 10.69
C ALA A 82 -1.31 2.73 11.93
N SER A 83 -0.30 2.98 12.79
CA SER A 83 -0.49 3.78 13.99
C SER A 83 -0.59 5.27 13.73
N ARG A 84 -0.09 5.74 12.59
CA ARG A 84 0.02 7.17 12.29
C ARG A 84 -1.04 7.70 11.35
N VAL A 85 -1.72 6.82 10.59
CA VAL A 85 -2.59 7.27 9.50
C VAL A 85 -3.94 6.60 9.57
N ASP A 86 -4.90 7.19 8.87
CA ASP A 86 -6.26 6.66 8.74
C ASP A 86 -6.43 5.88 7.43
N VAL A 87 -5.62 6.20 6.43
CA VAL A 87 -5.64 5.56 5.12
C VAL A 87 -4.23 5.55 4.54
N ALA A 88 -3.92 4.55 3.74
CA ALA A 88 -2.60 4.42 3.14
C ALA A 88 -2.69 4.20 1.63
N ILE A 89 -1.73 4.81 0.92
CA ILE A 89 -1.49 4.57 -0.49
C ILE A 89 -0.19 3.76 -0.57
N VAL A 90 -0.24 2.61 -1.20
CA VAL A 90 0.91 1.71 -1.33
C VAL A 90 1.24 1.54 -2.80
N GLY A 91 2.48 1.70 -3.16
CA GLY A 91 2.96 1.56 -4.53
C GLY A 91 4.48 1.38 -4.58
N VAL A 92 4.99 1.12 -5.71
CA VAL A 92 4.28 0.80 -6.94
C VAL A 92 4.54 -0.66 -7.25
N GLY A 93 3.69 -1.28 -8.08
CA GLY A 93 3.91 -2.67 -8.43
C GLY A 93 5.19 -2.90 -9.23
N ASP A 94 5.70 -4.10 -9.22
CA ASP A 94 6.84 -4.53 -10.06
C ASP A 94 6.37 -5.12 -11.39
#